data_d94b9a851dc2fe5d97852842ff588a0b
#
_entry.id   d94b9a851dc2fe5d97852842ff588a0b
#
_cell.length_a   1.000
_cell.length_b   1.000
_cell.length_c   1.000
_cell.angle_alpha   90.00
_cell.angle_beta   90.00
_cell.angle_gamma   90.00
#
_symmetry.space_group_name_H-M   'P 1'
#
loop_
_entity.id
_entity.type
_entity.pdbx_description
1 polymer ?
#
loop_
_entity_poly.entity_id
_entity_poly.type
_entity_poly.pdbx_seq_one_letter_code
_entity_poly.pdbx_strand_id
1 'polypeptide(L)'
;MTAGTIAPYRSPEKPAKDRFSQLMHAEWTKFRTVRGWLIAMFLAVVLIDMVGLLVVRPNVQCGGACLPNVPTGPGGEAVNDSFYFVRQPLAGNGSITVRVTSLTGQTSQTGGNFGPGQQQGGLTPGLVPWAKAGIIIAASTRQGSPYAAMMVTGSHGVRMQYDFTQDIAGLPGAVSAASPRWLRLVRSGDTITGYDSADGTRWATVGSASLAGLPGTVQWGMLATSPLTFKSNFATYAESGGSVSPTLATGVLDHVSLRGGQPGGQWTGVEVGAGGAGYSGHAVGFRQAHGQFTITGSGDIGPVIGGGSNTEYDTSTVALHLLGVLLGLVVMVVIAAMFITLEYRRGLIRTTLAASPRRGRLLAAKALVIGLVTFVFGTAAVAVAVIVGIWVSRDGGQYVLPLSPLTGLRVIAGTGAMLALASVLALSIGAVVRRSVAAVAAVVVAILMPYILGVTGVLPASASEWILRVSPAAGFAIEQSAPQYHQVIGQYAPPDYFPLPPFAGLAVLCGYVAVALGLASWLLHRRDA
;
A
#
# COMPACT_ATOMS: atom_id res chain seq x y z
N MET A 1 -3.19 3.13 88.28
CA MET A 1 -3.79 3.64 87.02
C MET A 1 -3.54 2.59 85.95
N THR A 2 -4.54 1.74 85.67
CA THR A 2 -4.46 0.68 84.67
C THR A 2 -4.76 1.27 83.30
N ALA A 3 -3.81 1.28 82.43
CA ALA A 3 -4.01 1.69 81.04
C ALA A 3 -4.97 0.74 80.34
N GLY A 4 -6.16 1.22 80.00
CA GLY A 4 -7.16 0.48 79.23
C GLY A 4 -6.63 0.21 77.80
N THR A 5 -6.44 -1.02 77.45
CA THR A 5 -6.14 -1.48 76.07
C THR A 5 -7.35 -1.18 75.20
N ILE A 6 -7.22 -0.15 74.32
CA ILE A 6 -8.22 0.15 73.30
C ILE A 6 -8.22 -1.03 72.29
N ALA A 7 -9.31 -1.81 72.31
CA ALA A 7 -9.47 -2.88 71.31
C ALA A 7 -9.58 -2.27 69.92
N PRO A 8 -8.86 -2.81 68.91
CA PRO A 8 -8.95 -2.30 67.55
C PRO A 8 -10.37 -2.47 67.02
N TYR A 9 -10.91 -1.38 66.46
CA TYR A 9 -12.24 -1.35 65.83
C TYR A 9 -12.29 -2.41 64.71
N ARG A 10 -13.12 -3.40 64.87
CA ARG A 10 -13.45 -4.35 63.81
C ARG A 10 -14.70 -3.86 63.11
N SER A 11 -14.56 -3.43 61.88
CA SER A 11 -15.69 -3.09 61.01
C SER A 11 -16.61 -4.32 60.88
N PRO A 12 -17.94 -4.16 61.09
CA PRO A 12 -18.91 -5.24 60.92
C PRO A 12 -19.16 -5.61 59.47
N GLU A 13 -18.62 -4.86 58.54
CA GLU A 13 -18.76 -5.15 57.10
C GLU A 13 -17.86 -6.31 56.69
N LYS A 14 -18.50 -7.36 56.14
CA LYS A 14 -17.76 -8.44 55.48
C LYS A 14 -16.91 -7.85 54.38
N PRO A 15 -15.61 -8.22 54.27
CA PRO A 15 -14.77 -7.73 53.20
C PRO A 15 -15.43 -8.00 51.86
N ALA A 16 -15.77 -6.94 51.14
CA ALA A 16 -16.38 -7.04 49.82
C ALA A 16 -15.49 -7.92 48.95
N LYS A 17 -16.05 -8.96 48.31
CA LYS A 17 -15.29 -9.79 47.37
C LYS A 17 -14.73 -8.89 46.28
N ASP A 18 -13.38 -8.82 46.20
CA ASP A 18 -12.66 -8.06 45.18
C ASP A 18 -13.06 -8.58 43.79
N ARG A 19 -14.07 -7.94 43.19
CA ARG A 19 -14.58 -8.27 41.87
C ARG A 19 -13.78 -7.47 40.83
N PHE A 20 -13.33 -8.13 39.76
CA PHE A 20 -12.61 -7.51 38.67
C PHE A 20 -13.35 -6.29 38.06
N SER A 21 -14.69 -6.36 38.00
CA SER A 21 -15.54 -5.27 37.55
C SER A 21 -15.44 -4.00 38.39
N GLN A 22 -15.29 -4.14 39.73
CA GLN A 22 -15.08 -3.00 40.62
C GLN A 22 -13.74 -2.33 40.38
N LEU A 23 -12.70 -3.11 40.12
CA LEU A 23 -11.37 -2.63 39.78
C LEU A 23 -11.40 -1.88 38.46
N MET A 24 -12.04 -2.44 37.42
CA MET A 24 -12.25 -1.75 36.16
C MET A 24 -13.02 -0.43 36.33
N HIS A 25 -14.07 -0.43 37.13
CA HIS A 25 -14.85 0.79 37.40
C HIS A 25 -14.01 1.85 38.12
N ALA A 26 -13.17 1.46 39.05
CA ALA A 26 -12.26 2.36 39.75
C ALA A 26 -11.22 2.97 38.78
N GLU A 27 -10.60 2.17 37.92
CA GLU A 27 -9.62 2.66 36.93
C GLU A 27 -10.30 3.53 35.86
N TRP A 28 -11.51 3.18 35.41
CA TRP A 28 -12.32 4.02 34.54
C TRP A 28 -12.65 5.37 35.18
N THR A 29 -13.04 5.39 36.46
CA THR A 29 -13.34 6.63 37.19
C THR A 29 -12.10 7.50 37.29
N LYS A 30 -10.93 6.92 37.63
CA LYS A 30 -9.64 7.65 37.63
C LYS A 30 -9.37 8.29 36.27
N PHE A 31 -9.54 7.55 35.17
CA PHE A 31 -9.32 8.07 33.83
C PHE A 31 -10.27 9.23 33.53
N ARG A 32 -11.55 9.07 33.77
CA ARG A 32 -12.60 10.04 33.46
C ARG A 32 -12.50 11.34 34.30
N THR A 33 -12.03 11.26 35.53
CA THR A 33 -11.96 12.42 36.43
C THR A 33 -10.78 13.33 36.14
N VAL A 34 -9.74 12.86 35.46
CA VAL A 34 -8.59 13.67 35.05
C VAL A 34 -8.89 14.30 33.68
N ARG A 35 -9.44 15.52 33.70
CA ARG A 35 -9.85 16.26 32.50
C ARG A 35 -8.75 16.38 31.45
N GLY A 36 -7.48 16.49 31.88
CA GLY A 36 -6.34 16.59 30.97
C GLY A 36 -6.19 15.36 30.04
N TRP A 37 -6.54 14.17 30.48
CA TRP A 37 -6.46 12.98 29.62
C TRP A 37 -7.56 12.94 28.56
N LEU A 38 -8.78 13.33 28.92
CA LEU A 38 -9.87 13.45 27.95
C LEU A 38 -9.58 14.53 26.90
N ILE A 39 -9.06 15.68 27.32
CA ILE A 39 -8.65 16.76 26.42
C ILE A 39 -7.53 16.27 25.49
N ALA A 40 -6.54 15.55 26.01
CA ALA A 40 -5.44 15.03 25.20
C ALA A 40 -5.91 13.94 24.22
N MET A 41 -6.88 13.09 24.60
CA MET A 41 -7.49 12.12 23.66
C MET A 41 -8.25 12.85 22.55
N PHE A 42 -9.01 13.88 22.89
CA PHE A 42 -9.69 14.71 21.89
C PHE A 42 -8.70 15.43 20.97
N LEU A 43 -7.59 15.94 21.53
CA LEU A 43 -6.52 16.52 20.72
C LEU A 43 -5.90 15.50 19.77
N ALA A 44 -5.73 14.25 20.21
CA ALA A 44 -5.24 13.17 19.32
C ALA A 44 -6.19 12.95 18.12
N VAL A 45 -7.51 12.96 18.35
CA VAL A 45 -8.51 12.90 17.28
C VAL A 45 -8.35 14.05 16.31
N VAL A 46 -8.32 15.29 16.83
CA VAL A 46 -8.17 16.50 16.01
C VAL A 46 -6.87 16.47 15.19
N LEU A 47 -5.76 15.98 15.77
CA LEU A 47 -4.49 15.87 15.06
C LEU A 47 -4.55 14.83 13.92
N ILE A 48 -5.21 13.69 14.16
CA ILE A 48 -5.41 12.67 13.12
C ILE A 48 -6.16 13.29 11.94
N ASP A 49 -7.29 13.91 12.20
CA ASP A 49 -8.16 14.48 11.18
C ASP A 49 -7.52 15.66 10.46
N MET A 50 -6.91 16.59 11.22
CA MET A 50 -6.27 17.78 10.65
C MET A 50 -5.13 17.41 9.69
N VAL A 51 -4.26 16.48 10.09
CA VAL A 51 -3.13 16.08 9.23
C VAL A 51 -3.64 15.30 8.02
N GLY A 52 -4.58 14.37 8.21
CA GLY A 52 -5.20 13.64 7.11
C GLY A 52 -5.82 14.58 6.06
N LEU A 53 -6.53 15.61 6.50
CA LEU A 53 -7.15 16.61 5.61
C LEU A 53 -6.13 17.58 4.98
N LEU A 54 -5.03 17.91 5.67
CA LEU A 54 -3.99 18.78 5.11
C LEU A 54 -3.22 18.11 3.96
N VAL A 55 -3.04 16.80 4.03
CA VAL A 55 -2.33 16.02 2.99
C VAL A 55 -3.20 15.82 1.74
N VAL A 56 -4.51 15.79 1.92
CA VAL A 56 -5.50 15.57 0.84
C VAL A 56 -5.79 16.83 0.03
N ARG A 57 -5.13 17.94 0.25
CA ARG A 57 -5.34 19.14 -0.56
C ARG A 57 -5.13 18.82 -2.03
N PRO A 58 -6.09 19.23 -2.91
CA PRO A 58 -5.94 19.05 -4.34
C PRO A 58 -4.59 19.63 -4.74
N ASN A 59 -3.81 18.83 -5.43
CA ASN A 59 -2.47 19.20 -5.83
C ASN A 59 -2.59 20.29 -6.90
N VAL A 60 -2.51 21.55 -6.51
CA VAL A 60 -2.53 22.71 -7.40
C VAL A 60 -1.39 22.65 -8.44
N GLN A 61 -0.47 21.69 -8.28
CA GLN A 61 0.66 21.46 -9.18
C GLN A 61 0.28 20.88 -10.54
N CYS A 62 -0.95 20.37 -10.71
CA CYS A 62 -1.40 19.93 -12.04
C CYS A 62 -1.56 21.08 -13.05
N GLY A 63 -1.58 22.35 -12.60
CA GLY A 63 -1.67 23.51 -13.50
C GLY A 63 -2.82 23.45 -14.52
N GLY A 64 -3.88 22.74 -14.22
CA GLY A 64 -5.00 22.46 -15.14
C GLY A 64 -4.74 21.32 -16.14
N ALA A 65 -3.63 20.58 -16.01
CA ALA A 65 -3.24 19.52 -16.95
C ALA A 65 -3.51 18.09 -16.45
N CYS A 66 -4.04 17.91 -15.22
CA CYS A 66 -4.49 16.58 -14.79
C CYS A 66 -5.73 16.18 -15.57
N LEU A 67 -5.69 14.98 -16.14
CA LEU A 67 -6.84 14.43 -16.84
C LEU A 67 -7.98 14.19 -15.83
N PRO A 68 -9.16 14.77 -16.07
CA PRO A 68 -10.26 14.67 -15.11
C PRO A 68 -10.90 13.29 -15.01
N ASN A 69 -10.57 12.39 -15.93
CA ASN A 69 -11.17 11.07 -16.01
C ASN A 69 -10.10 9.99 -16.02
N VAL A 70 -9.98 9.26 -14.93
CA VAL A 70 -9.18 8.04 -14.88
C VAL A 70 -9.90 6.96 -15.70
N PRO A 71 -9.22 6.30 -16.66
CA PRO A 71 -9.83 5.19 -17.39
C PRO A 71 -10.21 4.08 -16.42
N THR A 72 -11.35 3.45 -16.70
CA THR A 72 -11.84 2.31 -15.92
C THR A 72 -11.77 1.05 -16.76
N GLY A 73 -11.23 -0.01 -16.18
CA GLY A 73 -11.19 -1.34 -16.77
C GLY A 73 -12.55 -2.05 -16.75
N PRO A 74 -12.62 -3.26 -17.31
CA PRO A 74 -13.87 -4.03 -17.42
C PRO A 74 -14.51 -4.35 -16.06
N GLY A 75 -13.72 -4.46 -14.99
CA GLY A 75 -14.20 -4.68 -13.62
C GLY A 75 -14.58 -3.40 -12.88
N GLY A 76 -14.48 -2.24 -13.53
CA GLY A 76 -14.73 -0.93 -12.90
C GLY A 76 -13.56 -0.38 -12.09
N GLU A 77 -12.40 -1.03 -12.11
CA GLU A 77 -11.16 -0.57 -11.50
C GLU A 77 -10.54 0.57 -12.32
N ALA A 78 -9.86 1.49 -11.63
CA ALA A 78 -9.01 2.48 -12.29
C ALA A 78 -7.80 1.80 -12.92
N VAL A 79 -7.45 2.17 -14.14
CA VAL A 79 -6.37 1.53 -14.89
C VAL A 79 -5.42 2.54 -15.53
N ASN A 80 -4.15 2.17 -15.57
CA ASN A 80 -3.19 2.73 -16.50
C ASN A 80 -3.32 1.93 -17.80
N ASP A 81 -3.51 2.63 -18.90
CA ASP A 81 -3.64 2.02 -20.21
C ASP A 81 -2.94 2.91 -21.24
N SER A 82 -1.61 2.91 -21.16
CA SER A 82 -0.71 3.72 -21.99
C SER A 82 0.39 2.86 -22.58
N PHE A 83 0.37 2.69 -23.92
CA PHE A 83 1.36 1.88 -24.64
C PHE A 83 1.39 2.20 -26.12
N TYR A 84 2.48 1.85 -26.78
CA TYR A 84 2.54 1.92 -28.24
C TYR A 84 2.04 0.61 -28.85
N PHE A 85 1.06 0.68 -29.76
CA PHE A 85 0.36 -0.44 -30.36
C PHE A 85 0.51 -0.48 -31.88
N VAL A 86 1.15 -1.52 -32.40
CA VAL A 86 1.23 -1.83 -33.83
C VAL A 86 0.19 -2.87 -34.15
N ARG A 87 -0.87 -2.48 -34.86
CA ARG A 87 -2.13 -3.23 -34.91
C ARG A 87 -2.67 -3.48 -36.31
N GLN A 88 -3.55 -4.45 -36.40
CA GLN A 88 -4.47 -4.72 -37.50
C GLN A 88 -5.82 -5.17 -36.94
N PRO A 89 -6.93 -5.06 -37.71
CA PRO A 89 -8.20 -5.64 -37.30
C PRO A 89 -8.19 -7.16 -37.44
N LEU A 90 -8.83 -7.87 -36.51
CA LEU A 90 -9.13 -9.30 -36.58
C LEU A 90 -10.64 -9.50 -36.53
N ALA A 91 -11.23 -9.97 -37.61
CA ALA A 91 -12.62 -10.41 -37.64
C ALA A 91 -12.73 -11.90 -37.27
N GLY A 92 -13.58 -12.20 -36.27
CA GLY A 92 -13.80 -13.57 -35.79
C GLY A 92 -12.60 -14.17 -35.04
N ASN A 93 -12.40 -15.47 -35.23
CA ASN A 93 -11.35 -16.24 -34.57
C ASN A 93 -10.01 -16.13 -35.30
N GLY A 94 -8.92 -16.27 -34.56
CA GLY A 94 -7.59 -16.23 -35.15
C GLY A 94 -6.47 -16.40 -34.14
N SER A 95 -5.23 -16.43 -34.60
CA SER A 95 -4.06 -16.50 -33.75
C SER A 95 -2.93 -15.63 -34.27
N ILE A 96 -2.25 -14.95 -33.37
CA ILE A 96 -1.02 -14.19 -33.60
C ILE A 96 0.13 -14.92 -32.90
N THR A 97 1.24 -15.12 -33.62
CA THR A 97 2.48 -15.69 -33.08
C THR A 97 3.63 -14.79 -33.43
N VAL A 98 4.54 -14.54 -32.48
CA VAL A 98 5.76 -13.77 -32.69
C VAL A 98 6.93 -14.38 -31.95
N ARG A 99 8.14 -14.06 -32.39
CA ARG A 99 9.37 -14.29 -31.62
C ARG A 99 9.89 -12.96 -31.13
N VAL A 100 10.09 -12.81 -29.82
CA VAL A 100 10.74 -11.65 -29.21
C VAL A 100 12.22 -11.97 -29.03
N THR A 101 13.10 -11.17 -29.58
CA THR A 101 14.56 -11.39 -29.56
C THR A 101 15.30 -10.43 -28.66
N SER A 102 14.70 -9.27 -28.33
CA SER A 102 15.31 -8.27 -27.45
C SER A 102 14.24 -7.42 -26.77
N LEU A 103 14.53 -7.07 -25.53
CA LEU A 103 13.86 -6.01 -24.78
C LEU A 103 14.93 -5.14 -24.12
N THR A 104 15.00 -3.88 -24.49
CA THR A 104 15.91 -2.89 -23.93
C THR A 104 15.12 -1.71 -23.38
N GLY A 105 15.73 -0.90 -22.52
CA GLY A 105 15.07 0.24 -21.92
C GLY A 105 15.97 1.45 -21.80
N GLN A 106 15.34 2.59 -21.61
CA GLN A 106 15.99 3.86 -21.31
C GLN A 106 15.25 4.54 -20.16
N THR A 107 16.00 5.17 -19.26
CA THR A 107 15.45 5.92 -18.11
C THR A 107 15.98 7.34 -18.15
N SER A 108 15.15 8.30 -17.74
CA SER A 108 15.61 9.68 -17.57
C SER A 108 16.40 9.80 -16.26
N GLN A 109 17.52 10.54 -16.31
CA GLN A 109 18.37 10.79 -15.13
C GLN A 109 17.88 11.98 -14.29
N THR A 110 17.09 12.86 -14.86
CA THR A 110 16.62 14.06 -14.17
C THR A 110 15.27 13.78 -13.50
N GLY A 111 15.31 13.57 -12.19
CA GLY A 111 14.14 13.77 -11.35
C GLY A 111 13.85 15.27 -11.29
N GLY A 112 12.84 15.73 -12.00
CA GLY A 112 12.40 17.11 -11.97
C GLY A 112 10.89 17.20 -12.11
N ASN A 113 10.30 18.19 -11.45
CA ASN A 113 8.93 18.60 -11.71
C ASN A 113 8.82 18.95 -13.20
N PHE A 114 8.00 18.23 -13.94
CA PHE A 114 7.75 18.51 -15.35
C PHE A 114 6.83 19.72 -15.48
N GLY A 115 7.42 20.93 -15.35
CA GLY A 115 6.76 22.18 -15.74
C GLY A 115 6.92 22.41 -17.24
N PRO A 116 5.98 23.10 -17.92
CA PRO A 116 6.13 23.49 -19.31
C PRO A 116 7.41 24.33 -19.48
N GLY A 117 8.38 23.83 -20.26
CA GLY A 117 9.64 24.55 -20.57
C GLY A 117 10.91 24.06 -19.89
N GLN A 118 10.88 23.01 -19.06
CA GLN A 118 12.11 22.44 -18.48
C GLN A 118 12.75 21.44 -19.46
N GLN A 119 14.08 21.59 -19.66
CA GLN A 119 14.86 20.70 -20.50
C GLN A 119 14.87 19.28 -19.93
N GLN A 120 14.45 18.33 -20.76
CA GLN A 120 14.51 16.90 -20.46
C GLN A 120 15.97 16.49 -20.26
N GLY A 121 16.28 15.90 -19.12
CA GLY A 121 17.57 15.27 -18.90
C GLY A 121 17.80 14.14 -19.89
N GLY A 122 19.06 13.92 -20.27
CA GLY A 122 19.42 12.88 -21.22
C GLY A 122 18.91 11.50 -20.79
N LEU A 123 18.44 10.72 -21.76
CA LEU A 123 18.08 9.31 -21.56
C LEU A 123 19.35 8.48 -21.41
N THR A 124 19.38 7.62 -20.41
CA THR A 124 20.46 6.65 -20.18
C THR A 124 19.94 5.23 -20.33
N PRO A 125 20.74 4.29 -20.81
CA PRO A 125 20.35 2.89 -20.83
C PRO A 125 19.92 2.41 -19.43
N GLY A 126 18.75 1.79 -19.36
CA GLY A 126 18.19 1.26 -18.12
C GLY A 126 16.85 0.59 -18.39
N LEU A 127 16.72 -0.70 -18.07
CA LEU A 127 15.50 -1.47 -18.25
C LEU A 127 14.80 -1.61 -16.90
N VAL A 128 13.57 -1.11 -16.81
CA VAL A 128 12.79 -1.26 -15.58
C VAL A 128 12.17 -2.66 -15.49
N PRO A 129 11.95 -3.20 -14.27
CA PRO A 129 11.49 -4.57 -14.07
C PRO A 129 10.20 -4.93 -14.81
N TRP A 130 9.27 -4.00 -14.91
CA TRP A 130 7.98 -4.16 -15.56
C TRP A 130 7.87 -3.47 -16.94
N ALA A 131 8.99 -3.09 -17.56
CA ALA A 131 9.00 -2.79 -18.99
C ALA A 131 8.50 -4.01 -19.76
N LYS A 132 7.66 -3.81 -20.77
CA LYS A 132 6.92 -4.88 -21.44
C LYS A 132 7.03 -4.74 -22.95
N ALA A 133 7.18 -5.88 -23.66
CA ALA A 133 6.99 -5.97 -25.10
C ALA A 133 6.41 -7.33 -25.48
N GLY A 134 5.53 -7.38 -26.45
CA GLY A 134 4.88 -8.63 -26.83
C GLY A 134 3.70 -8.45 -27.77
N ILE A 135 2.69 -9.27 -27.61
CA ILE A 135 1.48 -9.31 -28.43
C ILE A 135 0.23 -9.12 -27.58
N ILE A 136 -0.78 -8.50 -28.19
CA ILE A 136 -2.04 -8.18 -27.52
C ILE A 136 -3.23 -8.41 -28.48
N ILE A 137 -4.34 -8.84 -27.94
CA ILE A 137 -5.67 -8.79 -28.54
C ILE A 137 -6.53 -7.91 -27.65
N ALA A 138 -7.01 -6.79 -28.17
CA ALA A 138 -7.83 -5.80 -27.44
C ALA A 138 -9.16 -5.57 -28.16
N ALA A 139 -10.21 -5.33 -27.41
CA ALA A 139 -11.52 -5.03 -27.97
C ALA A 139 -11.50 -3.77 -28.85
N SER A 140 -10.72 -2.75 -28.44
CA SER A 140 -10.53 -1.51 -29.19
C SER A 140 -9.22 -0.82 -28.81
N THR A 141 -8.94 0.36 -29.36
CA THR A 141 -7.83 1.24 -28.97
C THR A 141 -8.23 2.30 -27.95
N ARG A 142 -9.43 2.22 -27.39
CA ARG A 142 -9.88 3.12 -26.32
C ARG A 142 -9.31 2.62 -24.99
N GLN A 143 -8.83 3.55 -24.17
CA GLN A 143 -8.37 3.23 -22.82
C GLN A 143 -9.45 2.49 -22.02
N GLY A 144 -9.05 1.53 -21.20
CA GLY A 144 -9.94 0.69 -20.41
C GLY A 144 -10.63 -0.44 -21.18
N SER A 145 -10.31 -0.64 -22.46
CA SER A 145 -10.89 -1.72 -23.25
C SER A 145 -10.43 -3.09 -22.76
N PRO A 146 -11.32 -4.11 -22.71
CA PRO A 146 -10.94 -5.48 -22.43
C PRO A 146 -9.82 -5.95 -23.35
N TYR A 147 -8.82 -6.63 -22.79
CA TYR A 147 -7.68 -7.15 -23.55
C TYR A 147 -7.10 -8.41 -22.90
N ALA A 148 -6.35 -9.17 -23.71
CA ALA A 148 -5.40 -10.15 -23.23
C ALA A 148 -4.08 -10.01 -23.99
N ALA A 149 -2.96 -10.07 -23.29
CA ALA A 149 -1.63 -9.88 -23.82
C ALA A 149 -0.66 -10.97 -23.34
N MET A 150 0.25 -11.38 -24.23
CA MET A 150 1.43 -12.19 -23.88
C MET A 150 2.66 -11.31 -24.07
N MET A 151 3.45 -11.14 -23.02
CA MET A 151 4.56 -10.18 -23.01
C MET A 151 5.79 -10.77 -22.35
N VAL A 152 6.97 -10.37 -22.83
CA VAL A 152 8.22 -10.44 -22.07
C VAL A 152 8.34 -9.21 -21.20
N THR A 153 8.94 -9.36 -20.03
CA THR A 153 9.16 -8.25 -19.09
C THR A 153 10.63 -8.03 -18.81
N GLY A 154 10.98 -6.91 -18.21
CA GLY A 154 12.37 -6.58 -17.87
C GLY A 154 13.02 -7.59 -16.93
N SER A 155 12.30 -8.07 -15.89
CA SER A 155 12.86 -9.00 -14.91
C SER A 155 11.92 -10.14 -14.47
N HIS A 156 10.65 -10.15 -14.91
CA HIS A 156 9.66 -11.14 -14.47
C HIS A 156 9.37 -12.23 -15.50
N GLY A 157 10.22 -12.36 -16.53
CA GLY A 157 10.06 -13.36 -17.59
C GLY A 157 8.86 -13.09 -18.50
N VAL A 158 8.26 -14.16 -19.02
CA VAL A 158 7.04 -14.10 -19.82
C VAL A 158 5.83 -13.97 -18.88
N ARG A 159 4.88 -13.09 -19.26
CA ARG A 159 3.63 -12.87 -18.50
C ARG A 159 2.45 -12.88 -19.47
N MET A 160 1.35 -13.49 -19.02
CA MET A 160 0.04 -13.28 -19.62
C MET A 160 -0.74 -12.33 -18.73
N GLN A 161 -1.12 -11.18 -19.28
CA GLN A 161 -1.95 -10.19 -18.56
C GLN A 161 -3.25 -9.97 -19.31
N TYR A 162 -4.35 -9.84 -18.57
CA TYR A 162 -5.66 -9.52 -19.14
C TYR A 162 -6.51 -8.72 -18.16
N ASP A 163 -7.43 -7.93 -18.71
CA ASP A 163 -8.35 -7.06 -17.95
C ASP A 163 -7.65 -6.31 -16.81
N PHE A 164 -6.43 -5.82 -17.07
CA PHE A 164 -5.59 -4.98 -16.21
C PHE A 164 -5.20 -5.59 -14.86
N THR A 165 -6.02 -6.43 -14.25
CA THR A 165 -5.84 -6.95 -12.89
C THR A 165 -5.29 -8.36 -12.82
N GLN A 166 -5.36 -9.09 -13.91
CA GLN A 166 -4.94 -10.49 -13.98
C GLN A 166 -3.52 -10.61 -14.55
N ASP A 167 -2.69 -11.43 -13.90
CA ASP A 167 -1.31 -11.62 -14.26
C ASP A 167 -0.86 -13.06 -13.99
N ILE A 168 -0.48 -13.79 -15.03
CA ILE A 168 -0.09 -15.20 -14.98
C ILE A 168 1.35 -15.34 -15.46
N ALA A 169 2.18 -16.04 -14.68
CA ALA A 169 3.57 -16.29 -15.01
C ALA A 169 3.71 -17.37 -16.08
N GLY A 170 4.50 -17.09 -17.11
CA GLY A 170 4.99 -18.03 -18.11
C GLY A 170 6.47 -18.37 -17.88
N LEU A 171 7.20 -18.59 -18.97
CA LEU A 171 8.63 -18.94 -18.95
C LEU A 171 9.46 -17.87 -18.22
N PRO A 172 10.28 -18.26 -17.24
CA PRO A 172 11.14 -17.35 -16.51
C PRO A 172 12.35 -16.88 -17.33
N GLY A 173 13.04 -15.85 -16.80
CA GLY A 173 14.29 -15.33 -17.32
C GLY A 173 14.12 -14.24 -18.38
N ALA A 174 15.17 -13.46 -18.54
CA ALA A 174 15.22 -12.34 -19.46
C ALA A 174 15.28 -12.82 -20.93
N VAL A 175 14.76 -11.98 -21.83
CA VAL A 175 14.85 -12.21 -23.26
C VAL A 175 16.17 -11.69 -23.80
N SER A 176 16.77 -12.42 -24.73
CA SER A 176 17.97 -12.00 -25.50
C SER A 176 18.01 -12.70 -26.84
N ALA A 177 18.90 -12.28 -27.73
CA ALA A 177 19.11 -12.94 -29.01
C ALA A 177 19.51 -14.43 -28.88
N ALA A 178 20.26 -14.77 -27.82
CA ALA A 178 20.63 -16.14 -27.48
C ALA A 178 19.52 -16.94 -26.77
N SER A 179 18.56 -16.24 -26.16
CA SER A 179 17.43 -16.82 -25.45
C SER A 179 16.13 -16.10 -25.81
N PRO A 180 15.67 -16.25 -27.07
CA PRO A 180 14.45 -15.60 -27.53
C PRO A 180 13.23 -16.22 -26.84
N ARG A 181 12.11 -15.53 -26.90
CA ARG A 181 10.82 -16.03 -26.40
C ARG A 181 9.79 -16.01 -27.51
N TRP A 182 9.15 -17.12 -27.73
CA TRP A 182 8.04 -17.24 -28.65
C TRP A 182 6.74 -17.08 -27.90
N LEU A 183 5.89 -16.20 -28.38
CA LEU A 183 4.60 -15.86 -27.78
C LEU A 183 3.49 -16.13 -28.80
N ARG A 184 2.36 -16.66 -28.32
CA ARG A 184 1.17 -16.89 -29.14
C ARG A 184 -0.08 -16.54 -28.35
N LEU A 185 -1.00 -15.85 -29.01
CA LEU A 185 -2.37 -15.66 -28.54
C LEU A 185 -3.33 -16.29 -29.56
N VAL A 186 -4.32 -17.01 -29.04
CA VAL A 186 -5.37 -17.67 -29.86
C VAL A 186 -6.72 -17.17 -29.35
N ARG A 187 -7.50 -16.55 -30.25
CA ARG A 187 -8.89 -16.17 -29.99
C ARG A 187 -9.85 -17.25 -30.48
N SER A 188 -10.78 -17.68 -29.61
CA SER A 188 -11.91 -18.53 -29.89
C SER A 188 -13.17 -17.97 -29.26
N GLY A 189 -13.95 -17.20 -30.02
CA GLY A 189 -15.07 -16.42 -29.48
C GLY A 189 -14.59 -15.36 -28.50
N ASP A 190 -15.12 -15.42 -27.28
CA ASP A 190 -14.75 -14.52 -26.18
C ASP A 190 -13.57 -15.04 -25.35
N THR A 191 -13.03 -16.21 -25.70
CA THR A 191 -11.88 -16.79 -25.00
C THR A 191 -10.58 -16.51 -25.74
N ILE A 192 -9.59 -16.01 -25.03
CA ILE A 192 -8.23 -15.80 -25.54
C ILE A 192 -7.27 -16.65 -24.72
N THR A 193 -6.56 -17.55 -25.38
CA THR A 193 -5.57 -18.44 -24.74
C THR A 193 -4.16 -18.00 -25.11
N GLY A 194 -3.31 -17.84 -24.09
CA GLY A 194 -1.91 -17.47 -24.22
C GLY A 194 -0.99 -18.68 -24.10
N TYR A 195 0.01 -18.73 -24.98
CA TYR A 195 1.04 -19.76 -25.02
C TYR A 195 2.42 -19.11 -25.10
N ASP A 196 3.40 -19.76 -24.50
CA ASP A 196 4.81 -19.44 -24.69
C ASP A 196 5.63 -20.63 -25.12
N SER A 197 6.82 -20.37 -25.64
CA SER A 197 7.78 -21.39 -26.05
C SER A 197 9.21 -20.81 -26.08
N ALA A 198 10.19 -21.63 -25.74
CA ALA A 198 11.61 -21.26 -25.85
C ALA A 198 12.16 -21.50 -27.27
N ASP A 199 11.59 -22.47 -28.02
CA ASP A 199 12.11 -22.94 -29.31
C ASP A 199 11.14 -22.73 -30.49
N GLY A 200 9.92 -22.25 -30.22
CA GLY A 200 8.88 -22.06 -31.24
C GLY A 200 8.20 -23.36 -31.71
N THR A 201 8.58 -24.51 -31.17
CA THR A 201 8.05 -25.81 -31.54
C THR A 201 7.25 -26.45 -30.41
N ARG A 202 7.77 -26.44 -29.18
CA ARG A 202 7.11 -26.94 -27.98
C ARG A 202 6.43 -25.77 -27.26
N TRP A 203 5.12 -25.81 -27.25
CA TRP A 203 4.28 -24.77 -26.70
C TRP A 203 3.69 -25.17 -25.34
N ALA A 204 3.83 -24.30 -24.35
CA ALA A 204 3.14 -24.42 -23.08
C ALA A 204 1.98 -23.43 -23.01
N THR A 205 0.85 -23.85 -22.48
CA THR A 205 -0.27 -22.97 -22.20
C THR A 205 0.06 -22.19 -20.92
N VAL A 206 0.08 -20.87 -21.00
CA VAL A 206 0.29 -19.99 -19.84
C VAL A 206 -1.02 -19.73 -19.12
N GLY A 207 -2.07 -19.41 -19.86
CA GLY A 207 -3.38 -19.15 -19.30
C GLY A 207 -4.46 -18.96 -20.36
N SER A 208 -5.70 -18.77 -19.88
CA SER A 208 -6.86 -18.51 -20.73
C SER A 208 -7.72 -17.44 -20.06
N ALA A 209 -8.07 -16.42 -20.82
CA ALA A 209 -8.93 -15.31 -20.40
C ALA A 209 -10.29 -15.44 -21.10
N SER A 210 -11.38 -15.33 -20.35
CA SER A 210 -12.73 -15.20 -20.88
C SER A 210 -13.15 -13.73 -20.79
N LEU A 211 -13.10 -13.02 -21.92
CA LEU A 211 -13.42 -11.61 -22.03
C LEU A 211 -14.86 -11.47 -22.56
N ALA A 212 -15.81 -11.38 -21.64
CA ALA A 212 -17.24 -11.34 -22.01
C ALA A 212 -17.57 -10.15 -22.91
N GLY A 213 -18.28 -10.42 -24.01
CA GLY A 213 -18.77 -9.36 -24.90
C GLY A 213 -17.72 -8.75 -25.82
N LEU A 214 -16.67 -9.49 -26.18
CA LEU A 214 -15.73 -9.06 -27.21
C LEU A 214 -16.46 -8.79 -28.53
N PRO A 215 -16.19 -7.67 -29.21
CA PRO A 215 -16.80 -7.40 -30.52
C PRO A 215 -16.36 -8.43 -31.56
N GLY A 216 -17.19 -8.64 -32.58
CA GLY A 216 -16.88 -9.54 -33.69
C GLY A 216 -15.52 -9.21 -34.35
N THR A 217 -15.19 -7.92 -34.45
CA THR A 217 -13.88 -7.43 -34.89
C THR A 217 -13.13 -6.81 -33.74
N VAL A 218 -11.96 -7.33 -33.40
CA VAL A 218 -11.03 -6.83 -32.37
C VAL A 218 -9.76 -6.28 -33.01
N GLN A 219 -8.89 -5.66 -32.21
CA GLN A 219 -7.56 -5.24 -32.64
C GLN A 219 -6.56 -6.26 -32.12
N TRP A 220 -5.69 -6.77 -32.99
CA TRP A 220 -4.57 -7.61 -32.61
C TRP A 220 -3.25 -7.03 -33.11
N GLY A 221 -2.17 -7.35 -32.42
CA GLY A 221 -0.87 -6.88 -32.84
C GLY A 221 0.18 -6.94 -31.77
N MET A 222 1.17 -6.07 -31.90
CA MET A 222 2.35 -6.03 -31.06
C MET A 222 2.36 -4.73 -30.24
N LEU A 223 2.93 -4.79 -29.04
CA LEU A 223 3.01 -3.64 -28.15
C LEU A 223 4.40 -3.50 -27.52
N ALA A 224 4.71 -2.28 -27.10
CA ALA A 224 5.77 -1.98 -26.16
C ALA A 224 5.31 -0.89 -25.20
N THR A 225 5.70 -1.01 -23.92
CA THR A 225 5.40 -0.01 -22.87
C THR A 225 6.45 -0.11 -21.75
N SER A 226 6.66 0.98 -21.04
CA SER A 226 7.59 1.05 -19.91
C SER A 226 7.05 2.00 -18.85
N PRO A 227 6.76 1.49 -17.65
CA PRO A 227 6.19 2.28 -16.57
C PRO A 227 7.18 3.30 -16.03
N LEU A 228 6.65 4.37 -15.43
CA LEU A 228 7.43 5.40 -14.75
C LEU A 228 8.33 4.80 -13.66
N THR A 229 9.50 5.39 -13.44
CA THR A 229 10.32 5.12 -12.26
C THR A 229 10.13 6.19 -11.22
N PHE A 230 10.06 5.78 -9.97
CA PHE A 230 10.03 6.66 -8.81
C PHE A 230 11.38 6.63 -8.11
N LYS A 231 11.98 7.79 -7.91
CA LYS A 231 13.16 7.97 -7.06
C LYS A 231 12.77 8.88 -5.90
N SER A 232 12.83 8.37 -4.67
CA SER A 232 12.69 9.21 -3.49
C SER A 232 14.00 9.95 -3.24
N ASN A 233 13.96 11.26 -3.22
CA ASN A 233 15.12 12.10 -2.88
C ASN A 233 15.04 12.47 -1.39
N PHE A 234 15.59 11.65 -0.52
CA PHE A 234 15.79 11.98 0.91
C PHE A 234 17.13 12.65 1.16
N ALA A 235 17.54 13.59 0.31
CA ALA A 235 18.82 14.28 0.49
C ALA A 235 18.76 15.47 1.47
N THR A 236 17.56 15.99 1.82
CA THR A 236 17.46 17.15 2.72
C THR A 236 16.11 17.17 3.45
N TYR A 237 16.14 17.51 4.74
CA TYR A 237 15.01 17.60 5.67
C TYR A 237 13.89 18.57 5.25
N ALA A 238 14.05 19.33 4.18
CA ALA A 238 13.13 20.38 3.75
C ALA A 238 12.33 20.07 2.46
N GLU A 239 12.71 19.06 1.70
CA GLU A 239 12.02 18.69 0.46
C GLU A 239 11.71 17.19 0.44
N SER A 240 10.62 16.81 1.08
CA SER A 240 10.02 15.49 0.91
C SER A 240 9.30 15.44 -0.45
N GLY A 241 10.08 15.24 -1.51
CA GLY A 241 9.59 15.05 -2.86
C GLY A 241 10.22 13.80 -3.46
N GLY A 242 9.41 12.94 -4.04
CA GLY A 242 9.89 11.91 -4.95
C GLY A 242 9.87 12.48 -6.37
N SER A 243 10.85 12.16 -7.19
CA SER A 243 10.82 12.48 -8.61
C SER A 243 10.34 11.26 -9.40
N VAL A 244 9.37 11.50 -10.26
CA VAL A 244 8.88 10.53 -11.23
C VAL A 244 9.65 10.79 -12.54
N SER A 245 10.19 9.74 -13.12
CA SER A 245 10.91 9.85 -14.38
C SER A 245 10.30 8.93 -15.43
N PRO A 246 10.01 9.45 -16.64
CA PRO A 246 9.56 8.61 -17.74
C PRO A 246 10.64 7.63 -18.16
N THR A 247 10.19 6.48 -18.64
CA THR A 247 11.05 5.43 -19.17
C THR A 247 10.55 4.96 -20.52
N LEU A 248 11.43 4.38 -21.31
CA LEU A 248 11.11 3.81 -22.60
C LEU A 248 11.48 2.33 -22.62
N ALA A 249 10.65 1.52 -23.27
CA ALA A 249 11.00 0.16 -23.64
C ALA A 249 11.04 0.02 -25.15
N THR A 250 12.07 -0.66 -25.66
CA THR A 250 12.20 -1.02 -27.06
C THR A 250 12.24 -2.53 -27.17
N GLY A 251 11.19 -3.09 -27.78
CA GLY A 251 11.08 -4.51 -28.11
C GLY A 251 11.45 -4.78 -29.57
N VAL A 252 12.20 -5.86 -29.81
CA VAL A 252 12.50 -6.36 -31.16
C VAL A 252 11.79 -7.69 -31.37
N LEU A 253 10.87 -7.70 -32.33
CA LEU A 253 10.01 -8.84 -32.64
C LEU A 253 10.16 -9.26 -34.10
N ASP A 254 10.19 -10.54 -34.35
CA ASP A 254 10.23 -11.10 -35.69
C ASP A 254 9.35 -12.36 -35.83
N HIS A 255 9.39 -13.04 -36.97
CA HIS A 255 8.59 -14.23 -37.25
C HIS A 255 7.10 -14.05 -36.96
N VAL A 256 6.57 -12.85 -37.28
CA VAL A 256 5.15 -12.53 -37.08
C VAL A 256 4.30 -13.40 -38.00
N SER A 257 3.46 -14.23 -37.42
CA SER A 257 2.55 -15.13 -38.13
C SER A 257 1.13 -14.91 -37.66
N LEU A 258 0.24 -14.63 -38.59
CA LEU A 258 -1.19 -14.46 -38.39
C LEU A 258 -1.96 -15.61 -38.99
N ARG A 259 -2.90 -16.20 -38.27
CA ARG A 259 -3.82 -17.24 -38.77
C ARG A 259 -5.24 -16.87 -38.39
N GLY A 260 -6.17 -17.04 -39.35
CA GLY A 260 -7.57 -16.61 -39.19
C GLY A 260 -7.78 -15.14 -39.52
N GLY A 261 -9.05 -14.74 -39.65
CA GLY A 261 -9.42 -13.44 -40.18
C GLY A 261 -9.11 -13.25 -41.65
N GLN A 262 -9.20 -12.04 -42.18
CA GLN A 262 -8.65 -11.70 -43.49
C GLN A 262 -7.25 -11.08 -43.30
N PRO A 263 -6.15 -11.85 -43.41
CA PRO A 263 -4.81 -11.28 -43.32
C PRO A 263 -4.56 -10.45 -44.59
N GLY A 264 -4.18 -9.22 -44.44
CA GLY A 264 -3.87 -8.32 -45.58
C GLY A 264 -3.98 -6.85 -45.30
N GLY A 265 -4.22 -6.46 -44.06
CA GLY A 265 -4.16 -5.07 -43.64
C GLY A 265 -2.72 -4.58 -43.48
N GLN A 266 -2.50 -3.30 -43.75
CA GLN A 266 -1.23 -2.64 -43.41
C GLN A 266 -1.13 -2.51 -41.88
N TRP A 267 0.08 -2.75 -41.33
CA TRP A 267 0.35 -2.48 -39.93
C TRP A 267 0.27 -0.97 -39.65
N THR A 268 -0.55 -0.61 -38.68
CA THR A 268 -0.71 0.79 -38.27
C THR A 268 -0.27 0.95 -36.82
N GLY A 269 0.58 1.93 -36.54
CA GLY A 269 0.98 2.28 -35.19
C GLY A 269 0.04 3.31 -34.58
N VAL A 270 -0.32 3.13 -33.34
CA VAL A 270 -1.09 4.09 -32.55
C VAL A 270 -0.55 4.10 -31.12
N GLU A 271 -0.49 5.27 -30.54
CA GLU A 271 -0.24 5.45 -29.12
C GLU A 271 -1.58 5.43 -28.39
N VAL A 272 -1.80 4.43 -27.54
CA VAL A 272 -2.96 4.35 -26.65
C VAL A 272 -2.62 5.15 -25.41
N GLY A 273 -3.57 5.97 -24.93
CA GLY A 273 -3.34 6.79 -23.73
C GLY A 273 -2.40 7.98 -23.94
N ALA A 274 -2.15 8.39 -25.20
CA ALA A 274 -1.35 9.58 -25.52
C ALA A 274 -2.06 10.85 -25.04
N GLY A 275 -1.69 11.36 -23.91
CA GLY A 275 -2.28 12.58 -23.32
C GLY A 275 -1.82 12.85 -21.90
N GLY A 276 -1.11 11.91 -21.28
CA GLY A 276 -0.52 12.10 -19.98
C GLY A 276 0.68 13.05 -20.00
N ALA A 277 0.70 13.98 -19.06
CA ALA A 277 1.67 15.07 -18.95
C ALA A 277 3.15 14.64 -18.79
N GLY A 278 3.45 13.32 -18.73
CA GLY A 278 4.80 12.81 -18.51
C GLY A 278 5.50 12.21 -19.73
N TYR A 279 4.77 11.95 -20.83
CA TYR A 279 5.31 11.17 -21.95
C TYR A 279 5.52 11.97 -23.23
N SER A 280 5.04 13.22 -23.30
CA SER A 280 5.18 14.09 -24.46
C SER A 280 6.64 14.51 -24.65
N GLY A 281 7.26 14.01 -25.72
CA GLY A 281 8.61 14.42 -26.15
C GLY A 281 9.62 13.30 -26.35
N HIS A 282 9.25 12.04 -26.10
CA HIS A 282 10.11 10.89 -26.37
C HIS A 282 9.71 10.25 -27.70
N ALA A 283 10.70 9.77 -28.46
CA ALA A 283 10.45 9.11 -29.74
C ALA A 283 9.83 7.73 -29.54
N VAL A 284 8.52 7.67 -29.35
CA VAL A 284 7.73 6.44 -29.41
C VAL A 284 7.39 6.13 -30.85
N GLY A 285 7.31 4.86 -31.23
CA GLY A 285 7.02 4.51 -32.60
C GLY A 285 7.40 3.08 -32.95
N PHE A 286 7.26 2.74 -34.23
CA PHE A 286 7.76 1.47 -34.73
C PHE A 286 8.48 1.62 -36.06
N ARG A 287 9.39 0.67 -36.30
CA ARG A 287 10.06 0.49 -37.59
C ARG A 287 9.87 -0.97 -38.00
N GLN A 288 9.51 -1.16 -39.25
CA GLN A 288 9.48 -2.48 -39.87
C GLN A 288 10.57 -2.57 -40.95
N ALA A 289 11.48 -3.54 -40.82
CA ALA A 289 12.52 -3.80 -41.80
C ALA A 289 12.83 -5.30 -41.85
N HIS A 290 12.89 -5.86 -43.06
CA HIS A 290 13.24 -7.28 -43.29
C HIS A 290 12.43 -8.30 -42.46
N GLY A 291 11.14 -8.03 -42.25
CA GLY A 291 10.26 -8.90 -41.43
C GLY A 291 10.43 -8.75 -39.92
N GLN A 292 11.28 -7.84 -39.48
CA GLN A 292 11.49 -7.51 -38.07
C GLN A 292 10.78 -6.20 -37.72
N PHE A 293 10.17 -6.18 -36.54
CA PHE A 293 9.55 -4.99 -35.94
C PHE A 293 10.36 -4.55 -34.74
N THR A 294 10.77 -3.28 -34.75
CA THR A 294 11.35 -2.59 -33.59
C THR A 294 10.29 -1.62 -33.10
N ILE A 295 9.81 -1.81 -31.88
CA ILE A 295 8.70 -1.04 -31.30
C ILE A 295 9.20 -0.37 -30.02
N THR A 296 9.07 0.94 -29.96
CA THR A 296 9.41 1.72 -28.77
C THR A 296 8.15 2.33 -28.18
N GLY A 297 7.94 2.12 -26.89
CA GLY A 297 6.78 2.63 -26.14
C GLY A 297 7.14 3.07 -24.73
N SER A 298 6.27 3.89 -24.18
CA SER A 298 6.29 4.39 -22.80
C SER A 298 4.90 4.25 -22.22
N GLY A 299 4.77 4.28 -20.92
CA GLY A 299 3.49 4.11 -20.23
C GLY A 299 3.39 2.82 -19.45
N ASP A 300 2.20 2.49 -19.02
CA ASP A 300 1.92 1.21 -18.33
C ASP A 300 0.57 0.65 -18.77
N ILE A 301 0.45 -0.67 -18.68
CA ILE A 301 -0.80 -1.39 -18.84
C ILE A 301 -1.01 -2.23 -17.57
N GLY A 302 -1.97 -1.80 -16.74
CA GLY A 302 -2.20 -2.42 -15.44
C GLY A 302 -3.14 -1.61 -14.55
N PRO A 303 -3.43 -2.09 -13.34
CA PRO A 303 -4.28 -1.35 -12.42
C PRO A 303 -3.58 -0.09 -11.89
N VAL A 304 -4.35 0.97 -11.68
CA VAL A 304 -3.86 2.14 -10.92
C VAL A 304 -3.87 1.77 -9.45
N ILE A 305 -2.69 1.89 -8.82
CA ILE A 305 -2.56 1.80 -7.38
C ILE A 305 -2.34 3.22 -6.89
N GLY A 306 -3.35 3.76 -6.25
CA GLY A 306 -3.42 5.17 -5.98
C GLY A 306 -2.40 5.71 -5.01
N GLY A 307 -2.35 7.00 -4.98
CA GLY A 307 -1.69 7.82 -3.98
C GLY A 307 -0.37 8.42 -4.41
N GLY A 308 -0.45 9.61 -4.97
CA GLY A 308 0.71 10.46 -5.19
C GLY A 308 0.90 10.92 -6.63
N SER A 309 1.79 11.87 -6.81
CA SER A 309 2.21 12.47 -8.09
C SER A 309 2.87 11.50 -9.09
N ASN A 310 2.77 10.21 -8.86
CA ASN A 310 3.48 9.15 -9.60
C ASN A 310 2.62 8.50 -10.67
N THR A 311 1.38 8.90 -10.81
CA THR A 311 0.46 8.42 -11.83
C THR A 311 0.11 9.56 -12.78
N GLU A 312 -0.26 9.19 -14.00
CA GLU A 312 -0.78 10.11 -15.00
C GLU A 312 -2.07 10.83 -14.52
N TYR A 313 -2.67 10.29 -13.46
CA TYR A 313 -3.95 10.73 -12.91
C TYR A 313 -3.80 11.19 -11.45
N ASP A 314 -4.56 12.19 -11.06
CA ASP A 314 -4.66 12.60 -9.66
C ASP A 314 -5.54 11.60 -8.90
N THR A 315 -4.88 10.65 -8.24
CA THR A 315 -5.55 9.56 -7.52
C THR A 315 -5.24 9.63 -6.03
N SER A 316 -6.21 9.31 -5.20
CA SER A 316 -6.07 9.26 -3.75
C SER A 316 -6.44 7.88 -3.20
N THR A 317 -5.73 7.46 -2.17
CA THR A 317 -6.05 6.26 -1.39
C THR A 317 -6.47 6.61 0.02
N VAL A 318 -7.18 5.69 0.65
CA VAL A 318 -7.58 5.85 2.06
C VAL A 318 -6.37 5.96 2.99
N ALA A 319 -5.25 5.31 2.68
CA ALA A 319 -4.05 5.38 3.51
C ALA A 319 -3.45 6.79 3.58
N LEU A 320 -3.56 7.59 2.52
CA LEU A 320 -3.13 8.99 2.57
C LEU A 320 -3.90 9.80 3.62
N HIS A 321 -5.20 9.52 3.78
CA HIS A 321 -6.02 10.16 4.80
C HIS A 321 -5.63 9.75 6.22
N LEU A 322 -4.93 8.61 6.37
CA LEU A 322 -4.51 8.05 7.66
C LEU A 322 -3.10 8.49 8.10
N LEU A 323 -2.39 9.32 7.34
CA LEU A 323 -1.07 9.82 7.74
C LEU A 323 -1.09 10.52 9.11
N GLY A 324 -2.19 11.13 9.47
CA GLY A 324 -2.40 11.73 10.79
C GLY A 324 -2.38 10.72 11.95
N VAL A 325 -2.63 9.43 11.69
CA VAL A 325 -2.60 8.36 12.68
C VAL A 325 -1.22 8.27 13.37
N LEU A 326 -0.14 8.57 12.65
CA LEU A 326 1.22 8.61 13.21
C LEU A 326 1.34 9.60 14.37
N LEU A 327 0.77 10.80 14.23
CA LEU A 327 0.78 11.80 15.30
C LEU A 327 -0.18 11.44 16.43
N GLY A 328 -1.39 10.98 16.08
CA GLY A 328 -2.36 10.50 17.06
C GLY A 328 -1.82 9.36 17.92
N LEU A 329 -1.09 8.42 17.31
CA LEU A 329 -0.42 7.32 17.99
C LEU A 329 0.55 7.84 19.06
N VAL A 330 1.39 8.83 18.73
CA VAL A 330 2.33 9.41 19.72
C VAL A 330 1.58 9.97 20.92
N VAL A 331 0.52 10.75 20.71
CA VAL A 331 -0.26 11.32 21.81
C VAL A 331 -0.89 10.23 22.67
N MET A 332 -1.50 9.22 22.06
CA MET A 332 -2.15 8.10 22.76
C MET A 332 -1.12 7.26 23.56
N VAL A 333 0.06 7.02 23.00
CA VAL A 333 1.19 6.34 23.66
C VAL A 333 1.67 7.15 24.89
N VAL A 334 1.76 8.48 24.76
CA VAL A 334 2.13 9.35 25.89
C VAL A 334 1.12 9.21 27.03
N ILE A 335 -0.18 9.30 26.72
CA ILE A 335 -1.25 9.17 27.73
C ILE A 335 -1.18 7.80 28.40
N ALA A 336 -1.05 6.73 27.63
CA ALA A 336 -0.99 5.39 28.14
C ALA A 336 0.22 5.12 29.06
N ALA A 337 1.41 5.61 28.66
CA ALA A 337 2.60 5.55 29.48
C ALA A 337 2.45 6.36 30.78
N MET A 338 1.88 7.55 30.70
CA MET A 338 1.64 8.42 31.87
C MET A 338 0.58 7.83 32.81
N PHE A 339 -0.41 7.12 32.30
CA PHE A 339 -1.51 6.53 33.10
C PHE A 339 -0.99 5.58 34.18
N ILE A 340 0.10 4.87 33.92
CA ILE A 340 0.71 3.99 34.93
C ILE A 340 1.90 4.67 35.63
N THR A 341 2.75 5.42 34.93
CA THR A 341 3.99 5.95 35.51
C THR A 341 3.75 7.07 36.52
N LEU A 342 2.66 7.85 36.39
CA LEU A 342 2.27 8.87 37.39
C LEU A 342 1.92 8.25 38.74
N GLU A 343 1.35 7.05 38.78
CA GLU A 343 1.08 6.36 40.04
C GLU A 343 2.36 5.95 40.75
N TYR A 344 3.41 5.52 40.01
CA TYR A 344 4.73 5.26 40.58
C TYR A 344 5.37 6.54 41.14
N ARG A 345 5.33 7.63 40.38
CA ARG A 345 5.93 8.92 40.78
C ARG A 345 5.28 9.54 42.02
N ARG A 346 3.96 9.35 42.17
CA ARG A 346 3.19 9.87 43.31
C ARG A 346 3.06 8.90 44.48
N GLY A 347 3.69 7.72 44.42
CA GLY A 347 3.60 6.68 45.44
C GLY A 347 2.21 6.02 45.58
N LEU A 348 1.24 6.40 44.72
CA LEU A 348 -0.13 5.88 44.78
C LEU A 348 -0.23 4.40 44.46
N ILE A 349 0.79 3.82 43.84
CA ILE A 349 0.81 2.38 43.53
C ILE A 349 0.76 1.53 44.81
N ARG A 350 1.37 2.00 45.92
CA ARG A 350 1.38 1.31 47.21
C ARG A 350 -0.03 1.23 47.81
N THR A 351 -0.76 2.33 47.80
CA THR A 351 -2.14 2.38 48.31
C THR A 351 -3.08 1.54 47.44
N THR A 352 -2.88 1.57 46.11
CA THR A 352 -3.68 0.75 45.18
C THR A 352 -3.41 -0.75 45.36
N LEU A 353 -2.17 -1.14 45.59
CA LEU A 353 -1.79 -2.53 45.84
C LEU A 353 -2.19 -3.02 47.24
N ALA A 354 -2.25 -2.14 48.23
CA ALA A 354 -2.79 -2.46 49.56
C ALA A 354 -4.32 -2.74 49.48
N ALA A 355 -5.03 -1.99 48.63
CA ALA A 355 -6.47 -2.18 48.41
C ALA A 355 -6.79 -3.41 47.54
N SER A 356 -5.90 -3.77 46.58
CA SER A 356 -6.04 -4.94 45.72
C SER A 356 -4.71 -5.69 45.57
N PRO A 357 -4.49 -6.76 46.37
CA PRO A 357 -3.19 -7.45 46.41
C PRO A 357 -2.89 -8.26 45.14
N ARG A 358 -3.88 -8.44 44.26
CA ARG A 358 -3.74 -9.20 43.00
C ARG A 358 -3.16 -8.34 41.89
N ARG A 359 -1.82 -8.13 41.89
CA ARG A 359 -1.05 -7.22 41.01
C ARG A 359 -1.35 -7.42 39.52
N GLY A 360 -1.48 -8.67 39.05
CA GLY A 360 -1.81 -8.96 37.65
C GLY A 360 -3.21 -8.50 37.22
N ARG A 361 -4.21 -8.56 38.12
CA ARG A 361 -5.57 -8.05 37.84
C ARG A 361 -5.59 -6.53 37.74
N LEU A 362 -4.80 -5.82 38.53
CA LEU A 362 -4.67 -4.36 38.45
C LEU A 362 -4.09 -3.96 37.09
N LEU A 363 -3.01 -4.60 36.67
CA LEU A 363 -2.40 -4.33 35.35
C LEU A 363 -3.37 -4.64 34.21
N ALA A 364 -4.09 -5.76 34.29
CA ALA A 364 -5.12 -6.12 33.30
C ALA A 364 -6.26 -5.10 33.25
N ALA A 365 -6.75 -4.62 34.41
CA ALA A 365 -7.80 -3.59 34.45
C ALA A 365 -7.33 -2.27 33.81
N LYS A 366 -6.10 -1.86 34.08
CA LYS A 366 -5.50 -0.65 33.46
C LYS A 366 -5.34 -0.82 31.95
N ALA A 367 -4.83 -1.98 31.52
CA ALA A 367 -4.66 -2.29 30.10
C ALA A 367 -6.01 -2.31 29.35
N LEU A 368 -7.04 -2.88 29.95
CA LEU A 368 -8.39 -2.89 29.37
C LEU A 368 -9.01 -1.49 29.30
N VAL A 369 -8.89 -0.68 30.36
CA VAL A 369 -9.43 0.69 30.35
C VAL A 369 -8.75 1.55 29.31
N ILE A 370 -7.41 1.59 29.30
CA ILE A 370 -6.68 2.41 28.31
C ILE A 370 -6.88 1.88 26.90
N GLY A 371 -6.86 0.55 26.70
CA GLY A 371 -7.10 -0.08 25.41
C GLY A 371 -8.49 0.23 24.87
N LEU A 372 -9.53 0.15 25.70
CA LEU A 372 -10.91 0.46 25.27
C LEU A 372 -11.07 1.94 24.93
N VAL A 373 -10.52 2.83 25.76
CA VAL A 373 -10.60 4.28 25.50
C VAL A 373 -9.89 4.62 24.19
N THR A 374 -8.65 4.16 24.02
CA THR A 374 -7.89 4.45 22.78
C THR A 374 -8.53 3.78 21.57
N PHE A 375 -9.14 2.60 21.72
CA PHE A 375 -9.91 1.97 20.65
C PHE A 375 -11.09 2.85 20.21
N VAL A 376 -11.90 3.34 21.15
CA VAL A 376 -13.09 4.16 20.84
C VAL A 376 -12.69 5.48 20.20
N PHE A 377 -11.75 6.22 20.80
CA PHE A 377 -11.29 7.50 20.25
C PHE A 377 -10.55 7.31 18.91
N GLY A 378 -9.71 6.29 18.80
CA GLY A 378 -8.99 5.96 17.58
C GLY A 378 -9.93 5.55 16.44
N THR A 379 -10.90 4.67 16.71
CA THR A 379 -11.89 4.27 15.71
C THR A 379 -12.74 5.45 15.26
N ALA A 380 -13.14 6.33 16.18
CA ALA A 380 -13.90 7.53 15.85
C ALA A 380 -13.07 8.50 14.97
N ALA A 381 -11.81 8.75 15.32
CA ALA A 381 -10.91 9.58 14.52
C ALA A 381 -10.72 9.02 13.11
N VAL A 382 -10.38 7.73 13.01
CA VAL A 382 -10.16 7.07 11.71
C VAL A 382 -11.44 7.07 10.86
N ALA A 383 -12.61 6.88 11.48
CA ALA A 383 -13.88 6.96 10.75
C ALA A 383 -14.11 8.35 10.16
N VAL A 384 -13.85 9.42 10.92
CA VAL A 384 -13.94 10.80 10.43
C VAL A 384 -12.91 11.04 9.34
N ALA A 385 -11.65 10.69 9.54
CA ALA A 385 -10.58 10.86 8.56
C ALA A 385 -10.90 10.18 7.22
N VAL A 386 -11.41 8.94 7.25
CA VAL A 386 -11.78 8.18 6.05
C VAL A 386 -12.99 8.80 5.36
N ILE A 387 -14.07 9.07 6.09
CA ILE A 387 -15.33 9.57 5.49
C ILE A 387 -15.13 10.99 4.93
N VAL A 388 -14.58 11.89 5.75
CA VAL A 388 -14.37 13.29 5.36
C VAL A 388 -13.25 13.38 4.31
N GLY A 389 -12.18 12.60 4.46
CA GLY A 389 -11.08 12.55 3.51
C GLY A 389 -11.56 12.12 2.11
N ILE A 390 -12.34 11.05 2.00
CA ILE A 390 -12.93 10.61 0.71
C ILE A 390 -13.82 11.72 0.12
N TRP A 391 -14.63 12.36 0.95
CA TRP A 391 -15.51 13.44 0.49
C TRP A 391 -14.72 14.63 -0.04
N VAL A 392 -13.72 15.10 0.69
CA VAL A 392 -12.85 16.23 0.30
C VAL A 392 -12.05 15.92 -0.95
N SER A 393 -11.50 14.70 -1.07
CA SER A 393 -10.77 14.28 -2.27
C SER A 393 -11.66 14.29 -3.51
N ARG A 394 -12.88 13.77 -3.42
CA ARG A 394 -13.83 13.76 -4.54
C ARG A 394 -14.29 15.16 -4.92
N ASP A 395 -14.54 16.02 -3.93
CA ASP A 395 -14.90 17.43 -4.16
C ASP A 395 -13.75 18.20 -4.84
N GLY A 396 -12.51 17.85 -4.50
CA GLY A 396 -11.28 18.34 -5.13
C GLY A 396 -10.98 17.78 -6.51
N GLY A 397 -11.85 16.91 -7.07
CA GLY A 397 -11.67 16.31 -8.41
C GLY A 397 -10.71 15.13 -8.46
N GLN A 398 -10.25 14.63 -7.32
CA GLN A 398 -9.38 13.46 -7.26
C GLN A 398 -10.18 12.16 -7.45
N TYR A 399 -9.61 11.21 -8.19
CA TYR A 399 -10.16 9.86 -8.25
C TYR A 399 -9.77 9.11 -6.97
N VAL A 400 -10.76 8.79 -6.14
CA VAL A 400 -10.56 7.98 -4.94
C VAL A 400 -10.81 6.52 -5.28
N LEU A 401 -9.82 5.66 -5.05
CA LEU A 401 -9.96 4.23 -5.29
C LEU A 401 -11.18 3.67 -4.53
N PRO A 402 -12.02 2.85 -5.21
CA PRO A 402 -13.22 2.31 -4.59
C PRO A 402 -12.86 1.41 -3.41
N LEU A 403 -13.51 1.65 -2.28
CA LEU A 403 -13.33 0.90 -1.04
C LEU A 403 -14.54 0.00 -0.82
N SER A 404 -14.33 -1.32 -0.72
CA SER A 404 -15.42 -2.20 -0.34
C SER A 404 -15.87 -1.93 1.11
N PRO A 405 -17.16 -2.07 1.44
CA PRO A 405 -17.66 -1.82 2.80
C PRO A 405 -16.94 -2.63 3.87
N LEU A 406 -16.60 -3.88 3.59
CA LEU A 406 -15.86 -4.76 4.50
C LEU A 406 -14.43 -4.28 4.72
N THR A 407 -13.75 -3.85 3.64
CA THR A 407 -12.41 -3.26 3.73
C THR A 407 -12.44 -1.96 4.52
N GLY A 408 -13.43 -1.10 4.29
CA GLY A 408 -13.62 0.14 5.06
C GLY A 408 -13.81 -0.12 6.54
N LEU A 409 -14.69 -1.06 6.90
CA LEU A 409 -14.89 -1.45 8.29
C LEU A 409 -13.62 -2.02 8.93
N ARG A 410 -12.89 -2.86 8.20
CA ARG A 410 -11.59 -3.40 8.64
C ARG A 410 -10.59 -2.30 8.90
N VAL A 411 -10.42 -1.35 7.98
CA VAL A 411 -9.48 -0.23 8.12
C VAL A 411 -9.85 0.61 9.33
N ILE A 412 -11.12 1.00 9.47
CA ILE A 412 -11.58 1.87 10.57
C ILE A 412 -11.41 1.17 11.93
N ALA A 413 -11.98 -0.02 12.10
CA ALA A 413 -11.92 -0.74 13.37
C ALA A 413 -10.51 -1.30 13.64
N GLY A 414 -9.82 -1.75 12.59
CA GLY A 414 -8.47 -2.31 12.70
C GLY A 414 -7.43 -1.29 13.10
N THR A 415 -7.45 -0.08 12.53
CA THR A 415 -6.55 1.01 12.93
C THR A 415 -6.85 1.47 14.36
N GLY A 416 -8.12 1.53 14.76
CA GLY A 416 -8.49 1.74 16.16
C GLY A 416 -7.92 0.68 17.09
N ALA A 417 -7.97 -0.60 16.69
CA ALA A 417 -7.38 -1.70 17.45
C ALA A 417 -5.84 -1.62 17.50
N MET A 418 -5.18 -1.23 16.39
CA MET A 418 -3.73 -0.99 16.35
C MET A 418 -3.32 0.11 17.34
N LEU A 419 -4.04 1.24 17.37
CA LEU A 419 -3.80 2.34 18.32
C LEU A 419 -4.00 1.88 19.77
N ALA A 420 -5.01 1.08 20.03
CA ALA A 420 -5.26 0.48 21.33
C ALA A 420 -4.12 -0.45 21.77
N LEU A 421 -3.66 -1.32 20.89
CA LEU A 421 -2.53 -2.23 21.15
C LEU A 421 -1.24 -1.46 21.40
N ALA A 422 -0.94 -0.43 20.60
CA ALA A 422 0.23 0.44 20.82
C ALA A 422 0.17 1.14 22.18
N SER A 423 -1.02 1.58 22.61
CA SER A 423 -1.25 2.18 23.92
C SER A 423 -1.06 1.18 25.06
N VAL A 424 -1.54 -0.06 24.89
CA VAL A 424 -1.32 -1.14 25.87
C VAL A 424 0.15 -1.52 25.95
N LEU A 425 0.86 -1.52 24.82
CA LEU A 425 2.32 -1.72 24.78
C LEU A 425 3.04 -0.64 25.59
N ALA A 426 2.65 0.62 25.41
CA ALA A 426 3.22 1.76 26.14
C ALA A 426 2.96 1.69 27.66
N LEU A 427 1.75 1.31 28.06
CA LEU A 427 1.42 1.06 29.44
C LEU A 427 2.28 -0.06 30.03
N SER A 428 2.46 -1.15 29.29
CA SER A 428 3.25 -2.32 29.73
C SER A 428 4.72 -1.99 29.91
N ILE A 429 5.32 -1.29 28.93
CA ILE A 429 6.71 -0.82 29.02
C ILE A 429 6.84 0.23 30.14
N GLY A 430 5.84 1.11 30.33
CA GLY A 430 5.77 2.05 31.43
C GLY A 430 5.80 1.38 32.81
N ALA A 431 5.12 0.24 32.96
CA ALA A 431 5.15 -0.57 34.17
C ALA A 431 6.52 -1.18 34.45
N VAL A 432 7.24 -1.61 33.39
CA VAL A 432 8.59 -2.19 33.48
C VAL A 432 9.65 -1.15 33.82
N VAL A 433 9.65 -0.04 33.08
CA VAL A 433 10.69 1.00 33.15
C VAL A 433 10.43 2.01 34.28
N ARG A 434 9.17 2.20 34.66
CA ARG A 434 8.70 3.16 35.70
C ARG A 434 9.05 4.64 35.41
N ARG A 435 9.47 4.96 34.18
CA ARG A 435 9.79 6.32 33.70
C ARG A 435 8.99 6.60 32.42
N SER A 436 8.15 7.65 32.44
CA SER A 436 7.28 7.96 31.32
C SER A 436 8.02 8.27 30.03
N VAL A 437 9.04 9.14 30.09
CA VAL A 437 9.80 9.55 28.92
C VAL A 437 10.49 8.35 28.24
N ALA A 438 11.12 7.49 29.02
CA ALA A 438 11.80 6.32 28.49
C ALA A 438 10.81 5.28 27.89
N ALA A 439 9.64 5.12 28.51
CA ALA A 439 8.60 4.24 27.99
C ALA A 439 8.02 4.76 26.66
N VAL A 440 7.73 6.06 26.58
CA VAL A 440 7.26 6.70 25.34
C VAL A 440 8.30 6.58 24.24
N ALA A 441 9.56 6.95 24.54
CA ALA A 441 10.64 6.87 23.56
C ALA A 441 10.84 5.44 23.03
N ALA A 442 10.81 4.44 23.91
CA ALA A 442 10.96 3.04 23.51
C ALA A 442 9.84 2.58 22.56
N VAL A 443 8.57 2.94 22.83
CA VAL A 443 7.44 2.54 21.98
C VAL A 443 7.44 3.29 20.66
N VAL A 444 7.66 4.61 20.70
CA VAL A 444 7.71 5.45 19.49
C VAL A 444 8.84 4.96 18.57
N VAL A 445 10.03 4.73 19.11
CA VAL A 445 11.15 4.19 18.33
C VAL A 445 10.84 2.78 17.80
N ALA A 446 10.22 1.91 18.60
CA ALA A 446 9.92 0.55 18.18
C ALA A 446 8.85 0.47 17.08
N ILE A 447 7.92 1.41 17.01
CA ILE A 447 6.81 1.41 16.03
C ILE A 447 7.13 2.35 14.86
N LEU A 448 7.40 3.64 15.13
CA LEU A 448 7.51 4.64 14.05
C LEU A 448 8.83 4.55 13.29
N MET A 449 9.94 4.22 13.94
CA MET A 449 11.22 4.17 13.24
C MET A 449 11.25 3.05 12.17
N PRO A 450 10.85 1.79 12.47
CA PRO A 450 10.74 0.75 11.45
C PRO A 450 9.73 1.10 10.35
N TYR A 451 8.60 1.72 10.70
CA TYR A 451 7.62 2.17 9.72
C TYR A 451 8.23 3.19 8.76
N ILE A 452 8.82 4.26 9.28
CA ILE A 452 9.44 5.30 8.47
C ILE A 452 10.55 4.72 7.59
N LEU A 453 11.47 3.95 8.16
CA LEU A 453 12.56 3.33 7.39
C LEU A 453 12.04 2.36 6.31
N GLY A 454 10.95 1.66 6.58
CA GLY A 454 10.35 0.70 5.65
C GLY A 454 9.63 1.36 4.48
N VAL A 455 8.95 2.49 4.69
CA VAL A 455 8.15 3.14 3.65
C VAL A 455 8.88 4.24 2.88
N THR A 456 10.01 4.74 3.41
CA THR A 456 10.72 5.89 2.79
C THR A 456 11.71 5.51 1.71
N GLY A 457 11.93 4.23 1.44
CA GLY A 457 12.88 3.80 0.41
C GLY A 457 14.37 4.04 0.76
N VAL A 458 14.69 4.41 2.00
CA VAL A 458 16.08 4.58 2.48
C VAL A 458 16.82 3.24 2.52
N LEU A 459 16.09 2.16 2.82
CA LEU A 459 16.62 0.81 2.86
C LEU A 459 16.40 0.08 1.53
N PRO A 460 17.25 -0.90 1.19
CA PRO A 460 16.95 -1.83 0.09
C PRO A 460 15.59 -2.51 0.30
N ALA A 461 14.89 -2.82 -0.79
CA ALA A 461 13.52 -3.38 -0.75
C ALA A 461 13.40 -4.61 0.18
N SER A 462 14.36 -5.54 0.11
CA SER A 462 14.37 -6.73 0.98
C SER A 462 14.50 -6.39 2.47
N ALA A 463 15.32 -5.40 2.82
CA ALA A 463 15.48 -4.96 4.21
C ALA A 463 14.22 -4.23 4.71
N SER A 464 13.61 -3.39 3.87
CA SER A 464 12.33 -2.72 4.14
C SER A 464 11.21 -3.72 4.41
N GLU A 465 11.10 -4.75 3.57
CA GLU A 465 10.11 -5.81 3.79
C GLU A 465 10.33 -6.57 5.10
N TRP A 466 11.57 -6.94 5.41
CA TRP A 466 11.86 -7.67 6.65
C TRP A 466 11.57 -6.83 7.90
N ILE A 467 11.97 -5.55 7.92
CA ILE A 467 11.72 -4.70 9.07
C ILE A 467 10.22 -4.49 9.33
N LEU A 468 9.42 -4.36 8.26
CA LEU A 468 7.96 -4.24 8.35
C LEU A 468 7.26 -5.56 8.68
N ARG A 469 7.89 -6.73 8.44
CA ARG A 469 7.34 -8.05 8.83
C ARG A 469 7.54 -8.36 10.31
N VAL A 470 8.73 -8.06 10.84
CA VAL A 470 9.12 -8.54 12.19
C VAL A 470 8.96 -7.51 13.30
N SER A 471 8.87 -6.22 12.98
CA SER A 471 8.72 -5.16 13.98
C SER A 471 7.27 -4.93 14.39
N PRO A 472 7.01 -4.22 15.51
CA PRO A 472 5.67 -3.79 15.88
C PRO A 472 4.97 -2.90 14.83
N ALA A 473 5.75 -2.29 13.92
CA ALA A 473 5.24 -1.54 12.77
C ALA A 473 4.42 -2.40 11.79
N ALA A 474 4.56 -3.73 11.83
CA ALA A 474 3.70 -4.65 11.09
C ALA A 474 2.19 -4.38 11.31
N GLY A 475 1.83 -3.82 12.46
CA GLY A 475 0.45 -3.43 12.78
C GLY A 475 -0.18 -2.47 11.77
N PHE A 476 0.61 -1.62 11.10
CA PHE A 476 0.11 -0.71 10.07
C PHE A 476 -0.42 -1.44 8.81
N ALA A 477 -0.08 -2.72 8.61
CA ALA A 477 -0.66 -3.51 7.53
C ALA A 477 -2.21 -3.56 7.57
N ILE A 478 -2.82 -3.29 8.73
CA ILE A 478 -4.28 -3.25 8.87
C ILE A 478 -4.92 -2.09 8.07
N GLU A 479 -4.15 -1.04 7.77
CA GLU A 479 -4.58 0.15 7.03
C GLU A 479 -4.62 -0.08 5.52
N GLN A 480 -4.01 -1.17 5.03
CA GLN A 480 -3.96 -1.49 3.61
C GLN A 480 -5.37 -1.51 3.01
N SER A 481 -5.65 -0.58 2.11
CA SER A 481 -6.95 -0.41 1.46
C SER A 481 -6.94 -0.86 0.00
N ALA A 482 -5.79 -0.78 -0.66
CA ALA A 482 -5.63 -1.17 -2.05
C ALA A 482 -5.45 -2.69 -2.20
N PRO A 483 -6.00 -3.32 -3.26
CA PRO A 483 -5.72 -4.70 -3.60
C PRO A 483 -4.24 -4.88 -3.95
N GLN A 484 -3.68 -6.06 -3.66
CA GLN A 484 -2.33 -6.39 -4.08
C GLN A 484 -2.36 -6.99 -5.48
N TYR A 485 -1.66 -6.35 -6.40
CA TYR A 485 -1.46 -6.84 -7.75
C TYR A 485 0.01 -7.16 -7.98
N HIS A 486 0.32 -8.37 -8.48
CA HIS A 486 1.70 -8.82 -8.69
C HIS A 486 2.45 -7.94 -9.69
N GLN A 487 1.78 -7.44 -10.73
CA GLN A 487 2.34 -6.58 -11.76
C GLN A 487 2.72 -5.17 -11.28
N VAL A 488 2.50 -4.88 -10.02
CA VAL A 488 2.78 -3.57 -9.44
C VAL A 488 3.77 -3.65 -8.28
N ILE A 489 3.95 -4.84 -7.71
CA ILE A 489 4.90 -5.07 -6.62
C ILE A 489 6.32 -4.80 -7.11
N GLY A 490 7.04 -3.94 -6.38
CA GLY A 490 8.43 -3.57 -6.67
C GLY A 490 8.60 -2.44 -7.70
N GLN A 491 7.55 -2.00 -8.37
CA GLN A 491 7.56 -0.88 -9.29
C GLN A 491 7.31 0.45 -8.56
N TYR A 492 6.39 0.42 -7.65
CA TYR A 492 6.07 1.48 -6.72
C TYR A 492 6.19 0.91 -5.31
N ALA A 493 6.72 1.68 -4.35
CA ALA A 493 6.49 1.44 -2.94
C ALA A 493 5.30 2.34 -2.53
N PRO A 494 4.07 2.00 -2.90
CA PRO A 494 2.92 2.80 -2.51
C PRO A 494 2.82 2.73 -0.99
N PRO A 495 2.45 3.81 -0.31
CA PRO A 495 2.27 3.83 1.13
C PRO A 495 1.29 2.76 1.64
N ASP A 496 0.53 2.15 0.74
CA ASP A 496 -0.53 1.16 1.02
C ASP A 496 -0.07 -0.30 0.90
N TYR A 497 1.19 -0.56 0.52
CA TYR A 497 1.68 -1.93 0.36
C TYR A 497 2.49 -2.37 1.55
N PHE A 498 1.97 -3.35 2.27
CA PHE A 498 2.65 -3.98 3.40
C PHE A 498 3.02 -5.42 3.06
N PRO A 499 4.19 -5.90 3.55
CA PRO A 499 4.66 -7.25 3.24
C PRO A 499 3.88 -8.38 3.96
N LEU A 500 2.98 -8.02 4.87
CA LEU A 500 2.08 -8.94 5.57
C LEU A 500 0.62 -8.64 5.25
N PRO A 501 -0.23 -9.67 5.20
CA PRO A 501 -1.68 -9.46 5.18
C PRO A 501 -2.14 -8.67 6.40
N PRO A 502 -3.24 -7.89 6.30
CA PRO A 502 -3.70 -6.97 7.34
C PRO A 502 -3.79 -7.58 8.74
N PHE A 503 -4.43 -8.73 8.88
CA PHE A 503 -4.59 -9.39 10.19
C PHE A 503 -3.30 -10.05 10.69
N ALA A 504 -2.41 -10.50 9.80
CA ALA A 504 -1.12 -11.04 10.20
C ALA A 504 -0.22 -9.95 10.80
N GLY A 505 -0.21 -8.76 10.20
CA GLY A 505 0.50 -7.61 10.76
C GLY A 505 -0.02 -7.23 12.15
N LEU A 506 -1.33 -7.20 12.33
CA LEU A 506 -1.93 -6.93 13.65
C LEU A 506 -1.57 -8.02 14.68
N ALA A 507 -1.51 -9.30 14.26
CA ALA A 507 -1.12 -10.41 15.12
C ALA A 507 0.34 -10.29 15.61
N VAL A 508 1.26 -9.79 14.78
CA VAL A 508 2.64 -9.49 15.20
C VAL A 508 2.63 -8.47 16.33
N LEU A 509 1.90 -7.36 16.19
CA LEU A 509 1.78 -6.35 17.25
C LEU A 509 1.15 -6.93 18.52
N CYS A 510 0.12 -7.78 18.40
CA CYS A 510 -0.46 -8.51 19.54
C CYS A 510 0.59 -9.37 20.27
N GLY A 511 1.48 -10.03 19.54
CA GLY A 511 2.60 -10.79 20.12
C GLY A 511 3.50 -9.92 20.99
N TYR A 512 3.90 -8.76 20.50
CA TYR A 512 4.71 -7.80 21.28
C TYR A 512 3.98 -7.31 22.53
N VAL A 513 2.68 -7.01 22.41
CA VAL A 513 1.85 -6.60 23.54
C VAL A 513 1.75 -7.72 24.59
N ALA A 514 1.54 -8.96 24.17
CA ALA A 514 1.44 -10.11 25.06
C ALA A 514 2.76 -10.34 25.83
N VAL A 515 3.90 -10.28 25.15
CA VAL A 515 5.23 -10.40 25.78
C VAL A 515 5.47 -9.26 26.75
N ALA A 516 5.17 -8.01 26.38
CA ALA A 516 5.36 -6.85 27.27
C ALA A 516 4.47 -6.90 28.50
N LEU A 517 3.18 -7.29 28.36
CA LEU A 517 2.27 -7.48 29.49
C LEU A 517 2.70 -8.62 30.40
N GLY A 518 3.14 -9.74 29.81
CA GLY A 518 3.66 -10.89 30.58
C GLY A 518 4.89 -10.48 31.41
N LEU A 519 5.85 -9.79 30.80
CA LEU A 519 7.05 -9.29 31.46
C LEU A 519 6.69 -8.27 32.56
N ALA A 520 5.79 -7.33 32.28
CA ALA A 520 5.31 -6.35 33.25
C ALA A 520 4.64 -7.03 34.45
N SER A 521 3.78 -8.02 34.21
CA SER A 521 3.11 -8.79 35.25
C SER A 521 4.13 -9.55 36.10
N TRP A 522 5.09 -10.24 35.48
CA TRP A 522 6.12 -11.00 36.16
C TRP A 522 7.02 -10.10 37.04
N LEU A 523 7.46 -8.94 36.51
CA LEU A 523 8.27 -7.98 37.26
C LEU A 523 7.50 -7.35 38.43
N LEU A 524 6.19 -7.09 38.26
CA LEU A 524 5.35 -6.61 39.34
C LEU A 524 5.20 -7.62 40.50
N HIS A 525 5.30 -8.94 40.22
CA HIS A 525 5.30 -9.95 41.25
C HIS A 525 6.66 -10.08 41.97
N ARG A 526 7.77 -9.87 41.26
CA ARG A 526 9.12 -10.03 41.81
C ARG A 526 9.67 -8.78 42.49
N ARG A 527 9.28 -7.61 42.09
CA ARG A 527 9.76 -6.33 42.66
C ARG A 527 8.76 -5.86 43.72
N ASP A 528 9.25 -5.65 44.95
CA ASP A 528 8.46 -4.95 45.95
C ASP A 528 8.18 -3.54 45.47
N ALA A 529 6.92 -3.10 45.60
CA ALA A 529 6.48 -1.79 45.13
C ALA A 529 6.92 -0.69 46.09
#